data_eabb56b31ad7f1dc6b4bd7e5065d02c8
#
_entry.id   eabb56b31ad7f1dc6b4bd7e5065d02c8
#
_cell.length_a   1.000
_cell.length_b   1.000
_cell.length_c   1.000
_cell.angle_alpha   90.00
_cell.angle_beta   90.00
_cell.angle_gamma   90.00
#
_symmetry.space_group_name_H-M   'P 1'
#
loop_
_entity.id
_entity.type
_entity.pdbx_description
1 polymer ?
#
loop_
_entity_poly.entity_id
_entity_poly.type
_entity_poly.pdbx_seq_one_letter_code
_entity_poly.pdbx_strand_id
1 'polypeptide(L)'
;IYPMYDFAHPVEDAIEGITHSICTMEFEDHRPLYDWVVNNITLPKATKPRQVEFAKLNLADTIMGKRYLRNLVETKQVDGWDDPRLVTLSGIRRRGYTPESIRNFCNMVGVSKANSVVDLAQLEYCIREDLQPKVPVVMAVLDPIKLVITNYPEGQTEMLEIENHPKNEEMGKREVPFSRELYIEASDFM
;
A
#
# COMPACT_ATOMS: atom_id res chain seq x y z
N ILE A 1 14.35 13.13 35.03
CA ILE A 1 14.95 12.09 34.18
C ILE A 1 13.82 11.23 33.69
N TYR A 2 13.74 11.08 32.38
CA TYR A 2 12.73 10.21 31.74
C TYR A 2 13.43 8.97 31.21
N PRO A 3 12.85 7.76 31.39
CA PRO A 3 13.37 6.56 30.75
C PRO A 3 13.25 6.68 29.24
N MET A 4 14.34 6.38 28.57
CA MET A 4 14.36 6.32 27.11
C MET A 4 13.85 4.97 26.60
N TYR A 5 13.73 4.82 25.29
CA TYR A 5 13.25 3.60 24.63
C TYR A 5 13.92 2.30 25.14
N ASP A 6 15.23 2.32 25.38
CA ASP A 6 16.00 1.16 25.82
C ASP A 6 15.57 0.63 27.21
N PHE A 7 14.91 1.44 28.02
CA PHE A 7 14.34 1.04 29.31
C PHE A 7 12.83 0.84 29.24
N ALA A 8 12.12 1.68 28.46
CA ALA A 8 10.67 1.59 28.34
C ALA A 8 10.26 0.29 27.64
N HIS A 9 10.84 -0.04 26.51
CA HIS A 9 10.50 -1.20 25.71
C HIS A 9 10.61 -2.54 26.47
N PRO A 10 11.76 -2.89 27.09
CA PRO A 10 11.86 -4.15 27.84
C PRO A 10 10.94 -4.21 29.05
N VAL A 11 10.71 -3.09 29.74
CA VAL A 11 9.86 -3.04 30.94
C VAL A 11 8.39 -3.20 30.56
N GLU A 12 7.91 -2.46 29.58
CA GLU A 12 6.53 -2.53 29.13
C GLU A 12 6.19 -3.89 28.54
N ASP A 13 7.05 -4.43 27.67
CA ASP A 13 6.88 -5.76 27.10
C ASP A 13 6.82 -6.86 28.18
N ALA A 14 7.66 -6.76 29.19
CA ALA A 14 7.66 -7.71 30.29
C ALA A 14 6.36 -7.63 31.11
N ILE A 15 5.81 -6.43 31.35
CA ILE A 15 4.56 -6.22 32.09
C ILE A 15 3.36 -6.72 31.29
N GLU A 16 3.35 -6.45 29.98
CA GLU A 16 2.25 -6.81 29.07
C GLU A 16 2.25 -8.29 28.66
N GLY A 17 3.26 -9.06 29.08
CA GLY A 17 3.32 -10.48 28.79
C GLY A 17 3.78 -10.80 27.38
N ILE A 18 4.46 -9.88 26.71
CA ILE A 18 5.05 -10.08 25.39
C ILE A 18 6.16 -11.14 25.46
N THR A 19 6.23 -12.01 24.49
CA THR A 19 7.27 -13.05 24.39
C THR A 19 8.36 -12.69 23.38
N HIS A 20 7.99 -12.00 22.31
CA HIS A 20 8.88 -11.58 21.24
C HIS A 20 8.73 -10.07 21.02
N SER A 21 9.73 -9.32 21.44
CA SER A 21 9.80 -7.86 21.33
C SER A 21 10.40 -7.51 19.97
N ILE A 22 9.56 -7.04 19.06
CA ILE A 22 9.96 -6.74 17.68
C ILE A 22 10.38 -5.28 17.57
N CYS A 23 11.55 -5.03 17.01
CA CYS A 23 12.07 -3.68 16.74
C CYS A 23 12.85 -3.61 15.41
N THR A 24 13.36 -2.43 15.09
CA THR A 24 14.17 -2.21 13.89
C THR A 24 15.65 -2.49 14.14
N MET A 25 16.40 -2.75 13.06
CA MET A 25 17.82 -3.09 13.10
C MET A 25 18.71 -2.06 13.82
N GLU A 26 18.27 -0.82 13.93
CA GLU A 26 18.99 0.23 14.65
C GLU A 26 19.18 -0.08 16.15
N PHE A 27 18.42 -1.02 16.70
CA PHE A 27 18.50 -1.46 18.09
C PHE A 27 19.22 -2.81 18.29
N GLU A 28 19.81 -3.38 17.25
CA GLU A 28 20.52 -4.65 17.35
C GLU A 28 21.68 -4.58 18.36
N ASP A 29 22.46 -3.52 18.30
CA ASP A 29 23.57 -3.30 19.23
C ASP A 29 23.11 -3.02 20.67
N HIS A 30 21.83 -2.66 20.85
CA HIS A 30 21.22 -2.39 22.15
C HIS A 30 20.66 -3.65 22.83
N ARG A 31 20.61 -4.80 22.14
CA ARG A 31 20.09 -6.07 22.69
C ARG A 31 20.75 -6.46 24.03
N PRO A 32 22.06 -6.32 24.26
CA PRO A 32 22.65 -6.62 25.55
C PRO A 32 22.08 -5.77 26.69
N LEU A 33 21.74 -4.50 26.43
CA LEU A 33 21.07 -3.64 27.40
C LEU A 33 19.64 -4.07 27.65
N TYR A 34 18.91 -4.43 26.60
CA TYR A 34 17.55 -5.00 26.69
C TYR A 34 17.53 -6.24 27.60
N ASP A 35 18.41 -7.20 27.34
CA ASP A 35 18.54 -8.43 28.11
C ASP A 35 18.93 -8.15 29.57
N TRP A 36 19.81 -7.19 29.77
CA TRP A 36 20.21 -6.77 31.11
C TRP A 36 19.04 -6.18 31.90
N VAL A 37 18.25 -5.29 31.31
CA VAL A 37 17.06 -4.70 31.93
C VAL A 37 16.07 -5.80 32.31
N VAL A 38 15.67 -6.66 31.36
CA VAL A 38 14.72 -7.76 31.58
C VAL A 38 15.18 -8.70 32.73
N ASN A 39 16.50 -8.93 32.85
CA ASN A 39 17.03 -9.84 33.87
C ASN A 39 17.20 -9.20 35.26
N ASN A 40 17.24 -7.87 35.33
CA ASN A 40 17.47 -7.13 36.59
C ASN A 40 16.23 -6.42 37.12
N ILE A 41 15.09 -6.43 36.41
CA ILE A 41 13.82 -5.91 36.93
C ILE A 41 13.08 -7.01 37.72
N THR A 42 12.44 -6.58 38.79
CA THR A 42 11.55 -7.46 39.60
C THR A 42 10.15 -6.89 39.49
N LEU A 43 9.33 -7.48 38.62
CA LEU A 43 7.95 -7.07 38.41
C LEU A 43 7.02 -8.26 38.67
N PRO A 44 5.90 -8.06 39.39
CA PRO A 44 4.89 -9.10 39.59
C PRO A 44 4.33 -9.56 38.26
N LYS A 45 4.37 -10.86 37.97
CA LYS A 45 3.85 -11.47 36.73
C LYS A 45 4.54 -11.03 35.43
N ALA A 46 5.73 -10.42 35.48
CA ALA A 46 6.48 -10.09 34.30
C ALA A 46 6.94 -11.35 33.57
N THR A 47 6.88 -11.29 32.25
CA THR A 47 7.50 -12.28 31.37
C THR A 47 8.98 -11.91 31.11
N LYS A 48 9.73 -12.83 30.50
CA LYS A 48 11.07 -12.53 29.98
C LYS A 48 11.00 -12.51 28.45
N PRO A 49 10.66 -11.35 27.85
CA PRO A 49 10.60 -11.21 26.41
C PRO A 49 11.98 -11.34 25.79
N ARG A 50 12.01 -11.72 24.51
CA ARG A 50 13.21 -11.77 23.69
C ARG A 50 13.14 -10.70 22.61
N GLN A 51 14.15 -9.84 22.51
CA GLN A 51 14.25 -8.85 21.44
C GLN A 51 14.61 -9.53 20.12
N VAL A 52 13.89 -9.13 19.05
CA VAL A 52 14.09 -9.60 17.69
C VAL A 52 14.03 -8.40 16.75
N GLU A 53 15.09 -8.18 15.97
CA GLU A 53 15.20 -7.04 15.07
C GLU A 53 14.98 -7.44 13.61
N PHE A 54 14.38 -6.53 12.86
CA PHE A 54 14.14 -6.68 11.43
C PHE A 54 14.52 -5.42 10.67
N ALA A 55 14.91 -5.60 9.42
CA ALA A 55 15.15 -4.50 8.50
C ALA A 55 13.86 -3.74 8.18
N LYS A 56 13.99 -2.46 7.90
CA LYS A 56 12.90 -1.63 7.40
C LYS A 56 12.54 -2.05 5.98
N LEU A 57 11.25 -2.06 5.68
CA LEU A 57 10.76 -2.10 4.32
C LEU A 57 10.99 -0.73 3.68
N ASN A 58 11.78 -0.67 2.62
CA ASN A 58 11.99 0.52 1.82
C ASN A 58 11.48 0.26 0.40
N LEU A 59 10.71 1.21 -0.13
CA LEU A 59 10.25 1.19 -1.51
C LEU A 59 11.12 2.13 -2.36
N ALA A 60 11.45 1.69 -3.56
CA ALA A 60 12.16 2.53 -4.52
C ALA A 60 11.32 3.76 -4.87
N ASP A 61 11.98 4.88 -5.13
CA ASP A 61 11.40 6.14 -5.57
C ASP A 61 10.19 6.63 -4.74
N THR A 62 10.15 6.24 -3.45
CA THR A 62 8.99 6.46 -2.60
C THR A 62 9.39 7.10 -1.27
N ILE A 63 8.77 8.22 -0.95
CA ILE A 63 8.97 8.91 0.33
C ILE A 63 8.15 8.22 1.42
N MET A 64 8.83 7.53 2.36
CA MET A 64 8.19 6.84 3.48
C MET A 64 8.42 7.52 4.83
N GLY A 65 9.38 8.43 4.91
CA GLY A 65 9.77 9.08 6.16
C GLY A 65 8.70 10.05 6.67
N LYS A 66 8.20 9.84 7.91
CA LYS A 66 7.16 10.65 8.56
C LYS A 66 7.46 12.16 8.51
N ARG A 67 8.73 12.56 8.67
CA ARG A 67 9.14 13.98 8.63
C ARG A 67 8.82 14.62 7.28
N TYR A 68 9.10 13.92 6.20
CA TYR A 68 8.86 14.42 4.84
C TYR A 68 7.36 14.43 4.52
N LEU A 69 6.64 13.36 4.88
CA LEU A 69 5.19 13.28 4.69
C LEU A 69 4.47 14.40 5.46
N ARG A 70 4.89 14.67 6.70
CA ARG A 70 4.35 15.77 7.50
C ARG A 70 4.56 17.11 6.79
N ASN A 71 5.75 17.37 6.26
CA ASN A 71 6.03 18.61 5.54
C ASN A 71 5.11 18.79 4.33
N LEU A 72 4.87 17.73 3.55
CA LEU A 72 3.94 17.78 2.42
C LEU A 72 2.51 18.15 2.84
N VAL A 73 2.04 17.61 3.96
CA VAL A 73 0.71 17.91 4.51
C VAL A 73 0.64 19.34 5.07
N GLU A 74 1.62 19.76 5.88
CA GLU A 74 1.65 21.07 6.52
C GLU A 74 1.83 22.22 5.51
N THR A 75 2.59 21.99 4.45
CA THR A 75 2.75 22.94 3.34
C THR A 75 1.64 22.88 2.30
N LYS A 76 0.61 22.04 2.52
CA LYS A 76 -0.55 21.86 1.62
C LYS A 76 -0.18 21.47 0.18
N GLN A 77 0.90 20.75 -0.01
CA GLN A 77 1.25 20.14 -1.30
C GLN A 77 0.40 18.89 -1.59
N VAL A 78 -0.18 18.32 -0.56
CA VAL A 78 -1.15 17.23 -0.60
C VAL A 78 -2.36 17.60 0.27
N ASP A 79 -3.53 17.01 0.00
CA ASP A 79 -4.78 17.36 0.66
C ASP A 79 -4.83 16.94 2.15
N GLY A 80 -4.06 15.92 2.51
CA GLY A 80 -4.01 15.41 3.88
C GLY A 80 -3.22 14.10 3.99
N TRP A 81 -3.27 13.48 5.15
CA TRP A 81 -2.61 12.20 5.41
C TRP A 81 -3.20 11.01 4.64
N ASP A 82 -4.41 11.15 4.15
CA ASP A 82 -5.12 10.17 3.31
C ASP A 82 -5.04 10.48 1.81
N ASP A 83 -4.21 11.44 1.41
CA ASP A 83 -4.00 11.74 0.00
C ASP A 83 -3.49 10.47 -0.73
N PRO A 84 -4.13 10.06 -1.86
CA PRO A 84 -3.78 8.84 -2.56
C PRO A 84 -2.39 8.85 -3.19
N ARG A 85 -1.72 10.01 -3.24
CA ARG A 85 -0.32 10.14 -3.66
C ARG A 85 0.66 9.70 -2.57
N LEU A 86 0.21 9.63 -1.30
CA LEU A 86 1.03 9.22 -0.17
C LEU A 86 0.94 7.71 0.07
N VAL A 87 2.04 7.13 0.55
CA VAL A 87 2.11 5.70 0.93
C VAL A 87 1.71 5.44 2.39
N THR A 88 0.94 6.34 3.00
CA THR A 88 0.29 6.07 4.28
C THR A 88 -0.77 4.99 4.10
N LEU A 89 -1.07 4.22 5.15
CA LEU A 89 -2.14 3.21 5.07
C LEU A 89 -3.48 3.81 4.64
N SER A 90 -3.80 5.02 5.11
CA SER A 90 -5.02 5.74 4.70
C SER A 90 -4.95 6.20 3.25
N GLY A 91 -3.79 6.68 2.77
CA GLY A 91 -3.58 7.08 1.38
C GLY A 91 -3.71 5.91 0.41
N ILE A 92 -3.00 4.81 0.65
CA ILE A 92 -3.08 3.63 -0.22
C ILE A 92 -4.46 2.97 -0.16
N ARG A 93 -5.14 2.97 1.00
CA ARG A 93 -6.53 2.52 1.11
C ARG A 93 -7.46 3.36 0.24
N ARG A 94 -7.33 4.68 0.26
CA ARG A 94 -8.10 5.59 -0.59
C ARG A 94 -7.79 5.41 -2.07
N ARG A 95 -6.54 5.04 -2.39
CA ARG A 95 -6.11 4.68 -3.76
C ARG A 95 -6.68 3.35 -4.24
N GLY A 96 -7.27 2.53 -3.35
CA GLY A 96 -7.93 1.27 -3.70
C GLY A 96 -7.16 0.00 -3.33
N TYR A 97 -6.06 0.11 -2.59
CA TYR A 97 -5.34 -1.07 -2.11
C TYR A 97 -6.15 -1.81 -1.05
N THR A 98 -6.24 -3.12 -1.21
CA THR A 98 -6.91 -4.01 -0.27
C THR A 98 -5.97 -4.47 0.84
N PRO A 99 -6.48 -4.83 2.03
CA PRO A 99 -5.65 -5.42 3.08
C PRO A 99 -4.94 -6.70 2.61
N GLU A 100 -5.61 -7.50 1.76
CA GLU A 100 -5.08 -8.74 1.19
C GLU A 100 -3.87 -8.47 0.30
N SER A 101 -3.95 -7.48 -0.58
CA SER A 101 -2.83 -7.11 -1.45
C SER A 101 -1.59 -6.67 -0.67
N ILE A 102 -1.79 -5.92 0.43
CA ILE A 102 -0.70 -5.48 1.30
C ILE A 102 -0.07 -6.66 2.03
N ARG A 103 -0.90 -7.59 2.56
CA ARG A 103 -0.40 -8.81 3.20
C ARG A 103 0.37 -9.70 2.22
N ASN A 104 -0.15 -9.87 1.02
CA ASN A 104 0.52 -10.63 -0.04
C ASN A 104 1.86 -10.00 -0.40
N PHE A 105 1.92 -8.68 -0.51
CA PHE A 105 3.16 -7.96 -0.73
C PHE A 105 4.15 -8.18 0.42
N CYS A 106 3.74 -8.04 1.68
CA CYS A 106 4.60 -8.30 2.83
C CYS A 106 5.12 -9.75 2.86
N ASN A 107 4.27 -10.73 2.52
CA ASN A 107 4.65 -12.13 2.44
C ASN A 107 5.65 -12.39 1.30
N MET A 108 5.49 -11.72 0.16
CA MET A 108 6.39 -11.83 -0.99
C MET A 108 7.77 -11.25 -0.68
N VAL A 109 7.82 -10.10 -0.02
CA VAL A 109 9.08 -9.47 0.41
C VAL A 109 9.77 -10.30 1.49
N GLY A 110 8.97 -10.90 2.38
CA GLY A 110 9.46 -11.66 3.52
C GLY A 110 10.09 -10.80 4.61
N VAL A 111 10.66 -11.47 5.61
CA VAL A 111 11.32 -10.85 6.76
C VAL A 111 12.81 -11.08 6.67
N SER A 112 13.60 -10.02 6.77
CA SER A 112 15.05 -10.07 6.68
C SER A 112 15.70 -9.12 7.69
N LYS A 113 16.93 -9.41 8.07
CA LYS A 113 17.82 -8.48 8.77
C LYS A 113 18.65 -7.60 7.82
N ALA A 114 18.70 -7.94 6.54
CA ALA A 114 19.39 -7.15 5.54
C ALA A 114 18.49 -6.03 5.02
N ASN A 115 18.96 -4.80 5.07
CA ASN A 115 18.27 -3.67 4.46
C ASN A 115 18.18 -3.90 2.94
N SER A 116 16.97 -3.89 2.42
CA SER A 116 16.69 -4.00 0.99
C SER A 116 15.76 -2.88 0.55
N VAL A 117 15.85 -2.53 -0.72
CA VAL A 117 14.90 -1.63 -1.38
C VAL A 117 14.07 -2.48 -2.34
N VAL A 118 12.77 -2.42 -2.18
CA VAL A 118 11.82 -3.18 -2.99
C VAL A 118 11.22 -2.26 -4.05
N ASP A 119 11.08 -2.75 -5.26
CA ASP A 119 10.46 -1.99 -6.34
C ASP A 119 8.96 -1.77 -6.07
N LEU A 120 8.48 -0.54 -6.29
CA LEU A 120 7.07 -0.19 -6.18
C LEU A 120 6.20 -1.07 -7.10
N ALA A 121 6.72 -1.49 -8.24
CA ALA A 121 6.04 -2.37 -9.18
C ALA A 121 5.63 -3.72 -8.55
N GLN A 122 6.35 -4.21 -7.53
CA GLN A 122 5.95 -5.43 -6.81
C GLN A 122 4.70 -5.21 -5.94
N LEU A 123 4.57 -4.04 -5.31
CA LEU A 123 3.37 -3.67 -4.57
C LEU A 123 2.18 -3.49 -5.54
N GLU A 124 2.41 -2.87 -6.69
CA GLU A 124 1.39 -2.71 -7.73
C GLU A 124 0.99 -4.03 -8.38
N TYR A 125 1.91 -4.96 -8.50
CA TYR A 125 1.59 -6.33 -8.93
C TYR A 125 0.64 -7.02 -7.95
N CYS A 126 0.89 -6.94 -6.65
CA CYS A 126 0.04 -7.56 -5.63
C CYS A 126 -1.39 -7.02 -5.65
N ILE A 127 -1.58 -5.70 -5.88
CA ILE A 127 -2.93 -5.15 -5.98
C ILE A 127 -3.63 -5.59 -7.27
N ARG A 128 -2.92 -5.66 -8.40
CA ARG A 128 -3.50 -6.18 -9.65
C ARG A 128 -3.96 -7.61 -9.51
N GLU A 129 -3.11 -8.49 -8.96
CA GLU A 129 -3.45 -9.90 -8.74
C GLU A 129 -4.66 -10.08 -7.82
N ASP A 130 -4.77 -9.23 -6.79
CA ASP A 130 -5.90 -9.29 -5.86
C ASP A 130 -7.20 -8.76 -6.47
N LEU A 131 -7.13 -7.67 -7.22
CA LEU A 131 -8.32 -7.03 -7.81
C LEU A 131 -8.80 -7.73 -9.07
N GLN A 132 -7.90 -8.24 -9.90
CA GLN A 132 -8.25 -8.81 -11.21
C GLN A 132 -9.42 -9.81 -11.19
N PRO A 133 -9.48 -10.78 -10.25
CA PRO A 133 -10.61 -11.72 -10.20
C PRO A 133 -11.87 -11.14 -9.55
N LYS A 134 -11.80 -9.99 -8.88
CA LYS A 134 -12.84 -9.51 -7.96
C LYS A 134 -13.63 -8.30 -8.44
N VAL A 135 -13.11 -7.59 -9.42
CA VAL A 135 -13.69 -6.29 -9.83
C VAL A 135 -13.96 -6.24 -11.33
N PRO A 136 -14.96 -5.46 -11.76
CA PRO A 136 -15.18 -5.20 -13.17
C PRO A 136 -13.99 -4.53 -13.83
N VAL A 137 -13.71 -4.90 -15.06
CA VAL A 137 -12.67 -4.28 -15.89
C VAL A 137 -13.31 -3.19 -16.75
N VAL A 138 -12.81 -1.97 -16.61
CA VAL A 138 -13.29 -0.82 -17.40
C VAL A 138 -12.13 -0.18 -18.13
N MET A 139 -12.43 0.37 -19.31
CA MET A 139 -11.49 1.18 -20.06
C MET A 139 -11.57 2.62 -19.58
N ALA A 140 -10.43 3.26 -19.36
CA ALA A 140 -10.32 4.67 -19.04
C ALA A 140 -9.49 5.37 -20.15
N VAL A 141 -9.96 6.52 -20.62
CA VAL A 141 -9.26 7.37 -21.58
C VAL A 141 -8.76 8.59 -20.82
N LEU A 142 -7.45 8.69 -20.60
CA LEU A 142 -6.82 9.71 -19.76
C LEU A 142 -6.36 10.94 -20.55
N ASP A 143 -5.90 10.74 -21.78
CA ASP A 143 -5.51 11.80 -22.71
C ASP A 143 -6.39 11.71 -23.98
N PRO A 144 -7.64 12.24 -23.92
CA PRO A 144 -8.65 11.98 -24.92
C PRO A 144 -8.45 12.79 -26.19
N ILE A 145 -8.48 12.09 -27.33
CA ILE A 145 -8.68 12.68 -28.66
C ILE A 145 -10.09 12.36 -29.14
N LYS A 146 -10.79 13.38 -29.65
CA LYS A 146 -12.10 13.21 -30.25
C LYS A 146 -11.98 12.50 -31.60
N LEU A 147 -12.65 11.36 -31.73
CA LEU A 147 -12.80 10.61 -32.95
C LEU A 147 -14.20 10.84 -33.54
N VAL A 148 -14.27 11.23 -34.84
CA VAL A 148 -15.54 11.41 -35.55
C VAL A 148 -15.62 10.38 -36.69
N ILE A 149 -16.62 9.49 -36.58
CA ILE A 149 -16.88 8.47 -37.62
C ILE A 149 -17.79 9.10 -38.68
N THR A 150 -17.20 9.52 -39.82
CA THR A 150 -17.88 10.36 -40.81
C THR A 150 -19.04 9.67 -41.53
N ASN A 151 -19.02 8.34 -41.64
CA ASN A 151 -20.06 7.53 -42.26
C ASN A 151 -21.08 6.96 -41.25
N TYR A 152 -21.02 7.34 -39.98
CA TYR A 152 -22.03 6.99 -38.97
C TYR A 152 -23.12 8.07 -38.95
N PRO A 153 -24.43 7.68 -38.89
CA PRO A 153 -25.53 8.65 -38.93
C PRO A 153 -25.48 9.67 -37.79
N GLU A 154 -25.78 10.93 -38.09
CA GLU A 154 -25.88 11.98 -37.06
C GLU A 154 -27.06 11.73 -36.14
N GLY A 155 -26.84 11.92 -34.84
CA GLY A 155 -27.88 11.79 -33.82
C GLY A 155 -28.26 10.33 -33.50
N GLN A 156 -27.67 9.33 -34.14
CA GLN A 156 -27.89 7.93 -33.79
C GLN A 156 -26.96 7.51 -32.68
N THR A 157 -27.53 6.78 -31.71
CA THR A 157 -26.78 6.12 -30.65
C THR A 157 -27.25 4.67 -30.55
N GLU A 158 -26.30 3.76 -30.49
CA GLU A 158 -26.53 2.34 -30.25
C GLU A 158 -26.04 1.98 -28.85
N MET A 159 -26.76 1.09 -28.16
CA MET A 159 -26.29 0.54 -26.89
C MET A 159 -25.62 -0.79 -27.17
N LEU A 160 -24.31 -0.86 -26.93
CA LEU A 160 -23.50 -2.05 -27.09
C LEU A 160 -23.37 -2.78 -25.77
N GLU A 161 -23.66 -4.06 -25.76
CA GLU A 161 -23.47 -4.92 -24.60
C GLU A 161 -22.00 -5.34 -24.50
N ILE A 162 -21.36 -5.00 -23.38
CA ILE A 162 -19.96 -5.30 -23.11
C ILE A 162 -19.85 -6.07 -21.80
N GLU A 163 -19.04 -7.13 -21.79
CA GLU A 163 -18.74 -7.89 -20.60
C GLU A 163 -18.04 -7.04 -19.53
N ASN A 164 -18.48 -7.19 -18.27
CA ASN A 164 -17.85 -6.49 -17.15
C ASN A 164 -16.48 -7.06 -16.81
N HIS A 165 -16.20 -8.31 -17.22
CA HIS A 165 -14.92 -8.95 -16.98
C HIS A 165 -14.60 -9.99 -18.06
N PRO A 166 -13.41 -9.95 -18.69
CA PRO A 166 -13.10 -10.82 -19.86
C PRO A 166 -12.90 -12.30 -19.50
N LYS A 167 -12.77 -12.64 -18.20
CA LYS A 167 -12.53 -14.01 -17.71
C LYS A 167 -13.52 -14.47 -16.65
N ASN A 168 -14.52 -13.66 -16.31
CA ASN A 168 -15.52 -14.00 -15.30
C ASN A 168 -16.92 -13.56 -15.75
N GLU A 169 -17.64 -14.49 -16.36
CA GLU A 169 -18.99 -14.27 -16.88
C GLU A 169 -20.02 -13.96 -15.77
N GLU A 170 -19.75 -14.40 -14.51
CA GLU A 170 -20.65 -14.13 -13.38
C GLU A 170 -20.75 -12.64 -13.05
N MET A 171 -19.77 -11.83 -13.48
CA MET A 171 -19.83 -10.38 -13.34
C MET A 171 -20.83 -9.70 -14.26
N GLY A 172 -21.45 -10.47 -15.18
CA GLY A 172 -22.48 -9.98 -16.08
C GLY A 172 -21.93 -8.99 -17.12
N LYS A 173 -22.85 -8.20 -17.67
CA LYS A 173 -22.59 -7.27 -18.77
C LYS A 173 -23.11 -5.89 -18.43
N ARG A 174 -22.64 -4.89 -19.16
CA ARG A 174 -23.13 -3.51 -19.12
C ARG A 174 -23.40 -3.00 -20.53
N GLU A 175 -24.31 -2.05 -20.62
CA GLU A 175 -24.56 -1.33 -21.88
C GLU A 175 -23.69 -0.07 -21.94
N VAL A 176 -23.04 0.14 -23.08
CA VAL A 176 -22.21 1.29 -23.36
C VAL A 176 -22.72 1.99 -24.62
N PRO A 177 -22.97 3.32 -24.59
CA PRO A 177 -23.42 4.04 -25.76
C PRO A 177 -22.31 4.14 -26.80
N PHE A 178 -22.66 3.84 -28.06
CA PHE A 178 -21.83 4.04 -29.23
C PHE A 178 -22.49 5.05 -30.16
N SER A 179 -21.74 6.06 -30.60
CA SER A 179 -22.25 7.10 -31.47
C SER A 179 -21.19 7.58 -32.45
N ARG A 180 -21.58 8.55 -33.32
CA ARG A 180 -20.68 9.17 -34.29
C ARG A 180 -19.44 9.81 -33.63
N GLU A 181 -19.57 10.35 -32.43
CA GLU A 181 -18.50 10.98 -31.69
C GLU A 181 -18.06 10.10 -30.54
N LEU A 182 -16.78 9.76 -30.52
CA LEU A 182 -16.13 8.93 -29.52
C LEU A 182 -14.85 9.59 -29.04
N TYR A 183 -14.25 9.03 -28.02
CA TYR A 183 -12.94 9.44 -27.51
C TYR A 183 -12.01 8.22 -27.46
N ILE A 184 -10.79 8.43 -27.94
CA ILE A 184 -9.72 7.45 -27.89
C ILE A 184 -8.53 8.04 -27.15
N GLU A 185 -7.62 7.20 -26.69
CA GLU A 185 -6.35 7.65 -26.10
C GLU A 185 -5.47 8.27 -27.17
N ALA A 186 -4.76 9.36 -26.87
CA ALA A 186 -3.85 10.01 -27.82
C ALA A 186 -2.76 9.07 -28.32
N SER A 187 -2.32 8.14 -27.49
CA SER A 187 -1.33 7.11 -27.85
C SER A 187 -1.83 6.06 -28.85
N ASP A 188 -3.16 5.92 -29.02
CA ASP A 188 -3.75 4.98 -29.96
C ASP A 188 -3.83 5.58 -31.39
N PHE A 189 -3.57 6.87 -31.51
CA PHE A 189 -3.54 7.56 -32.79
C PHE A 189 -2.09 7.68 -33.26
N MET A 190 -1.73 6.86 -34.24
CA MET A 190 -0.42 6.87 -34.93
C MET A 190 -0.54 7.44 -36.31
#